data_f06e0a52a0d233a7bbb83c031693438e
#
_entry.id   f06e0a52a0d233a7bbb83c031693438e
#
_cell.length_a   1.000
_cell.length_b   1.000
_cell.length_c   1.000
_cell.angle_alpha   90.00
_cell.angle_beta   90.00
_cell.angle_gamma   90.00
#
_symmetry.space_group_name_H-M   'P 1'
#
loop_
_entity.id
_entity.type
_entity.pdbx_description
1 polymer ?
#
loop_
_entity_poly.entity_id
_entity_poly.type
_entity_poly.pdbx_seq_one_letter_code
_entity_poly.pdbx_strand_id
1 'polypeptide(L)'
;MDRTKRTVSGRKADPPADDYDSVLSAWFTKPSGPADEPDPFGAGKTSPEQLGALERVKEWTRARFKLSAETAILVSELECRLPGCPPLETVIAFWDNDKRHHFKLFKQVTKVALDDLPFTWMKSELIVPDDFSCECC
;
A
#
# COMPACT_ATOMS: atom_id res chain seq x y z
N MET A 1 16.98 -10.03 -73.50
CA MET A 1 15.91 -10.11 -72.50
C MET A 1 16.57 -10.20 -71.14
N ASP A 2 16.77 -9.01 -70.56
CA ASP A 2 17.47 -8.92 -69.26
C ASP A 2 16.51 -9.10 -68.09
N ARG A 3 16.72 -10.16 -67.32
CA ARG A 3 16.07 -10.35 -66.03
C ARG A 3 16.96 -9.71 -64.96
N THR A 4 16.71 -8.49 -64.64
CA THR A 4 17.34 -7.84 -63.53
C THR A 4 16.92 -8.53 -62.21
N LYS A 5 17.81 -9.31 -61.65
CA LYS A 5 17.64 -9.82 -60.29
C LYS A 5 17.78 -8.68 -59.32
N ARG A 6 16.67 -8.25 -58.74
CA ARG A 6 16.64 -7.31 -57.64
C ARG A 6 16.94 -8.04 -56.37
N THR A 7 18.19 -8.02 -55.94
CA THR A 7 18.63 -8.52 -54.62
C THR A 7 18.21 -7.50 -53.59
N VAL A 8 17.14 -7.79 -52.90
CA VAL A 8 16.78 -7.01 -51.69
C VAL A 8 17.52 -7.66 -50.53
N SER A 9 18.75 -7.24 -50.28
CA SER A 9 19.49 -7.52 -49.07
C SER A 9 19.28 -6.38 -48.10
N GLY A 10 18.22 -6.46 -47.33
CA GLY A 10 17.96 -5.59 -46.22
C GLY A 10 17.74 -6.43 -44.96
N ARG A 11 18.74 -7.14 -44.53
CA ARG A 11 18.74 -7.62 -43.16
C ARG A 11 19.04 -6.43 -42.26
N LYS A 12 18.01 -5.90 -41.67
CA LYS A 12 18.12 -5.06 -40.51
C LYS A 12 18.81 -5.91 -39.45
N ALA A 13 20.03 -5.57 -39.13
CA ALA A 13 20.76 -6.23 -38.06
C ALA A 13 19.97 -5.99 -36.76
N ASP A 14 19.49 -7.07 -36.18
CA ASP A 14 18.97 -7.01 -34.82
C ASP A 14 20.10 -6.56 -33.91
N PRO A 15 19.87 -5.61 -32.99
CA PRO A 15 20.86 -5.22 -32.01
C PRO A 15 21.26 -6.43 -31.18
N PRO A 16 22.52 -6.58 -30.81
CA PRO A 16 22.95 -7.70 -29.99
C PRO A 16 22.18 -7.72 -28.67
N ALA A 17 21.74 -8.89 -28.29
CA ALA A 17 20.95 -9.14 -27.09
C ALA A 17 21.65 -8.72 -25.78
N ASP A 18 22.94 -8.48 -25.85
CA ASP A 18 23.79 -8.11 -24.70
C ASP A 18 23.55 -6.68 -24.19
N ASP A 19 22.96 -5.79 -25.00
CA ASP A 19 22.71 -4.41 -24.60
C ASP A 19 21.45 -4.24 -23.73
N TYR A 20 20.59 -5.25 -23.70
CA TYR A 20 19.32 -5.14 -22.96
C TYR A 20 19.53 -5.23 -21.44
N ASP A 21 20.44 -6.07 -20.99
CA ASP A 21 20.81 -6.18 -19.58
C ASP A 21 21.50 -4.92 -19.05
N SER A 22 22.30 -4.27 -19.90
CA SER A 22 22.96 -3.03 -19.55
C SER A 22 21.97 -1.87 -19.35
N VAL A 23 20.94 -1.80 -20.19
CA VAL A 23 19.88 -0.79 -20.09
C VAL A 23 19.01 -1.03 -18.86
N LEU A 24 18.65 -2.28 -18.58
CA LEU A 24 17.85 -2.63 -17.40
C LEU A 24 18.61 -2.36 -16.10
N SER A 25 19.91 -2.67 -16.03
CA SER A 25 20.70 -2.37 -14.83
C SER A 25 20.85 -0.88 -14.59
N ALA A 26 20.88 -0.04 -15.63
CA ALA A 26 20.89 1.42 -15.48
C ALA A 26 19.56 1.96 -14.90
N TRP A 27 18.45 1.30 -15.17
CA TRP A 27 17.15 1.68 -14.60
C TRP A 27 16.95 1.20 -13.16
N PHE A 28 17.60 0.09 -12.79
CA PHE A 28 17.55 -0.49 -11.45
C PHE A 28 18.71 -0.03 -10.55
N THR A 29 19.66 0.73 -11.06
CA THR A 29 20.66 1.35 -10.20
C THR A 29 19.96 2.43 -9.39
N LYS A 30 19.59 2.06 -8.17
CA LYS A 30 19.09 2.99 -7.17
C LYS A 30 20.07 4.15 -7.08
N PRO A 31 19.66 5.39 -7.36
CA PRO A 31 20.56 6.52 -7.18
C PRO A 31 20.95 6.55 -5.70
N SER A 32 22.23 6.34 -5.42
CA SER A 32 22.82 6.62 -4.12
C SER A 32 22.90 8.14 -3.97
N GLY A 33 21.72 8.76 -3.82
CA GLY A 33 21.62 10.14 -3.41
C GLY A 33 21.88 10.25 -1.91
N PRO A 34 22.34 11.38 -1.43
CA PRO A 34 22.46 11.63 0.00
C PRO A 34 21.09 11.40 0.66
N ALA A 35 21.10 10.74 1.83
CA ALA A 35 19.91 10.26 2.55
C ALA A 35 18.99 11.38 3.08
N ASP A 36 19.13 12.61 2.64
CA ASP A 36 18.48 13.81 3.17
C ASP A 36 17.67 14.61 2.14
N GLU A 37 17.37 14.04 0.95
CA GLU A 37 16.42 14.74 0.10
C GLU A 37 15.01 14.60 0.69
N PRO A 38 14.30 15.72 0.93
CA PRO A 38 12.91 15.65 1.36
C PRO A 38 12.09 14.97 0.29
N ASP A 39 11.42 13.89 0.67
CA ASP A 39 10.53 13.15 -0.20
C ASP A 39 9.46 14.11 -0.76
N PRO A 40 9.44 14.36 -2.08
CA PRO A 40 8.50 15.31 -2.68
C PRO A 40 7.03 14.89 -2.54
N PHE A 41 6.79 13.65 -2.14
CA PHE A 41 5.45 13.12 -1.92
C PHE A 41 5.05 13.05 -0.45
N GLY A 42 5.90 13.53 0.47
CA GLY A 42 5.57 13.63 1.88
C GLY A 42 5.22 12.29 2.56
N ALA A 43 5.67 11.19 1.98
CA ALA A 43 5.63 9.90 2.64
C ALA A 43 6.59 9.96 3.82
N GLY A 44 6.12 10.45 4.95
CA GLY A 44 6.86 10.47 6.19
C GLY A 44 7.48 9.11 6.42
N LYS A 45 8.78 9.09 6.65
CA LYS A 45 9.51 7.82 6.93
C LYS A 45 8.82 7.15 8.11
N THR A 46 8.05 6.11 7.83
CA THR A 46 7.41 5.30 8.88
C THR A 46 8.52 4.73 9.76
N SER A 47 8.52 5.07 11.03
CA SER A 47 9.53 4.58 11.95
C SER A 47 9.42 3.06 12.13
N PRO A 48 10.52 2.36 12.47
CA PRO A 48 10.46 0.92 12.77
C PRO A 48 9.45 0.59 13.87
N GLU A 49 9.27 1.49 14.83
CA GLU A 49 8.30 1.37 15.91
C GLU A 49 6.86 1.42 15.38
N GLN A 50 6.56 2.33 14.45
CA GLN A 50 5.26 2.39 13.79
C GLN A 50 4.98 1.15 12.96
N LEU A 51 5.97 0.64 12.21
CA LEU A 51 5.82 -0.60 11.45
C LEU A 51 5.48 -1.78 12.35
N GLY A 52 6.19 -1.93 13.46
CA GLY A 52 5.90 -2.96 14.45
C GLY A 52 4.52 -2.81 15.07
N ALA A 53 4.07 -1.59 15.32
CA ALA A 53 2.73 -1.31 15.82
C ALA A 53 1.64 -1.65 14.79
N LEU A 54 1.84 -1.32 13.52
CA LEU A 54 0.92 -1.67 12.43
C LEU A 54 0.73 -3.17 12.31
N GLU A 55 1.82 -3.94 12.33
CA GLU A 55 1.75 -5.41 12.27
C GLU A 55 1.05 -5.99 13.50
N ARG A 56 1.34 -5.49 14.67
CA ARG A 56 0.67 -5.90 15.91
C ARG A 56 -0.84 -5.66 15.87
N VAL A 57 -1.28 -4.50 15.40
CA VAL A 57 -2.71 -4.18 15.26
C VAL A 57 -3.37 -5.08 14.22
N LYS A 58 -2.69 -5.41 13.11
CA LYS A 58 -3.19 -6.39 12.13
C LYS A 58 -3.41 -7.77 12.76
N GLU A 59 -2.45 -8.26 13.53
CA GLU A 59 -2.56 -9.56 14.22
C GLU A 59 -3.70 -9.57 15.22
N TRP A 60 -3.83 -8.52 16.01
CA TRP A 60 -4.95 -8.37 16.95
C TRP A 60 -6.30 -8.34 16.26
N THR A 61 -6.40 -7.62 15.15
CA THR A 61 -7.63 -7.56 14.33
C THR A 61 -7.98 -8.94 13.78
N ARG A 62 -6.98 -9.65 13.25
CA ARG A 62 -7.15 -11.02 12.74
C ARG A 62 -7.66 -11.97 13.83
N ALA A 63 -7.05 -11.93 14.99
CA ALA A 63 -7.44 -12.76 16.14
C ALA A 63 -8.82 -12.39 16.67
N ARG A 64 -9.13 -11.09 16.81
CA ARG A 64 -10.41 -10.60 17.35
C ARG A 64 -11.60 -11.02 16.51
N PHE A 65 -11.50 -10.88 15.20
CA PHE A 65 -12.58 -11.18 14.27
C PHE A 65 -12.49 -12.58 13.64
N LYS A 66 -11.52 -13.40 14.08
CA LYS A 66 -11.27 -14.77 13.60
C LYS A 66 -11.12 -14.82 12.07
N LEU A 67 -10.34 -13.90 11.53
CA LEU A 67 -10.09 -13.80 10.10
C LEU A 67 -9.06 -14.84 9.64
N SER A 68 -9.20 -15.29 8.39
CA SER A 68 -8.22 -16.22 7.82
C SER A 68 -6.87 -15.54 7.62
N ALA A 69 -5.81 -16.34 7.48
CA ALA A 69 -4.46 -15.82 7.21
C ALA A 69 -4.37 -15.04 5.88
N GLU A 70 -5.23 -15.38 4.94
CA GLU A 70 -5.29 -14.78 3.61
C GLU A 70 -6.14 -13.50 3.56
N THR A 71 -6.88 -13.19 4.62
CA THR A 71 -7.71 -11.99 4.69
C THR A 71 -6.83 -10.74 4.62
N ALA A 72 -7.09 -9.89 3.64
CA ALA A 72 -6.43 -8.60 3.53
C ALA A 72 -6.86 -7.67 4.68
N ILE A 73 -5.91 -7.19 5.44
CA ILE A 73 -6.12 -6.23 6.52
C ILE A 73 -5.24 -5.02 6.26
N LEU A 74 -5.86 -3.87 6.13
CA LEU A 74 -5.18 -2.59 5.99
C LEU A 74 -5.24 -1.85 7.31
N VAL A 75 -4.09 -1.42 7.80
CA VAL A 75 -3.96 -0.53 8.96
C VAL A 75 -3.17 0.69 8.52
N SER A 76 -3.73 1.87 8.72
CA SER A 76 -3.10 3.14 8.36
C SER A 76 -3.25 4.14 9.48
N GLU A 77 -2.24 4.96 9.68
CA GLU A 77 -2.32 6.13 10.54
C GLU A 77 -2.56 7.36 9.66
N LEU A 78 -3.59 8.13 9.98
CA LEU A 78 -3.93 9.35 9.27
C LEU A 78 -3.79 10.55 10.20
N GLU A 79 -3.24 11.62 9.66
CA GLU A 79 -3.15 12.91 10.34
C GLU A 79 -4.28 13.81 9.84
N CYS A 80 -5.12 14.28 10.78
CA CYS A 80 -6.13 15.29 10.49
C CYS A 80 -5.64 16.65 10.94
N ARG A 81 -5.62 17.62 10.04
CA ARG A 81 -5.18 19.00 10.30
C ARG A 81 -6.33 19.97 10.47
N LEU A 82 -7.56 19.47 10.42
CA LEU A 82 -8.74 20.32 10.59
C LEU A 82 -8.96 20.66 12.07
N PRO A 83 -9.37 21.90 12.37
CA PRO A 83 -9.69 22.27 13.73
C PRO A 83 -10.88 21.45 14.25
N GLY A 84 -10.72 20.85 15.44
CA GLY A 84 -11.74 19.98 16.05
C GLY A 84 -11.62 18.50 15.74
N CYS A 85 -10.73 18.10 14.80
CA CYS A 85 -10.40 16.69 14.59
C CYS A 85 -9.28 16.25 15.54
N PRO A 86 -9.27 14.99 16.00
CA PRO A 86 -8.10 14.44 16.68
C PRO A 86 -6.89 14.47 15.73
N PRO A 87 -5.69 14.83 16.23
CA PRO A 87 -4.53 15.05 15.38
C PRO A 87 -4.06 13.79 14.64
N LEU A 88 -4.29 12.62 15.22
CA LEU A 88 -3.93 11.33 14.63
C LEU A 88 -5.05 10.33 14.86
N GLU A 89 -5.38 9.59 13.84
CA GLU A 89 -6.30 8.46 13.88
C GLU A 89 -5.70 7.22 13.23
N THR A 90 -5.99 6.07 13.78
CA THR A 90 -5.66 4.78 13.18
C THR A 90 -6.90 4.21 12.52
N VAL A 91 -6.80 3.99 11.22
CA VAL A 91 -7.88 3.43 10.40
C VAL A 91 -7.58 1.98 10.11
N ILE A 92 -8.53 1.10 10.38
CA ILE A 92 -8.44 -0.31 10.10
C ILE A 92 -9.54 -0.70 9.12
N ALA A 93 -9.17 -1.37 8.05
CA ALA A 93 -10.11 -1.94 7.08
C ALA A 93 -9.72 -3.40 6.80
N PHE A 94 -10.69 -4.26 6.64
CA PHE A 94 -10.47 -5.65 6.25
C PHE A 94 -11.63 -6.16 5.40
N TRP A 95 -11.36 -7.18 4.59
CA TRP A 95 -12.33 -7.79 3.69
C TRP A 95 -12.61 -9.22 4.13
N ASP A 96 -13.85 -9.49 4.45
CA ASP A 96 -14.31 -10.81 4.84
C ASP A 96 -15.62 -11.12 4.13
N ASN A 97 -15.69 -12.28 3.47
CA ASN A 97 -16.85 -12.69 2.65
C ASN A 97 -17.29 -11.63 1.62
N ASP A 98 -16.32 -11.06 0.90
CA ASP A 98 -16.52 -10.01 -0.11
C ASP A 98 -17.12 -8.70 0.43
N LYS A 99 -17.17 -8.54 1.74
CA LYS A 99 -17.64 -7.34 2.41
C LYS A 99 -16.47 -6.58 3.04
N ARG A 100 -16.47 -5.29 2.80
CA ARG A 100 -15.51 -4.39 3.42
C ARG A 100 -15.98 -3.99 4.81
N HIS A 101 -15.15 -4.21 5.79
CA HIS A 101 -15.34 -3.76 7.16
C HIS A 101 -14.36 -2.63 7.44
N HIS A 102 -14.79 -1.64 8.20
CA HIS A 102 -13.97 -0.47 8.48
C HIS A 102 -14.30 0.09 9.86
N PHE A 103 -13.27 0.47 10.60
CA PHE A 103 -13.42 1.22 11.85
C PHE A 103 -12.22 2.12 12.08
N LYS A 104 -12.40 3.14 12.90
CA LYS A 104 -11.39 4.14 13.25
C LYS A 104 -11.15 4.14 14.74
N LEU A 105 -9.89 4.35 15.11
CA LEU A 105 -9.46 4.57 16.48
C LEU A 105 -8.79 5.94 16.55
N PHE A 106 -9.27 6.82 17.41
CA PHE A 106 -8.73 8.19 17.56
C PHE A 106 -7.48 8.21 18.43
N LYS A 107 -6.49 7.38 18.04
CA LYS A 107 -5.20 7.21 18.70
C LYS A 107 -4.12 6.97 17.66
N GLN A 108 -2.89 7.28 18.03
CA GLN A 108 -1.71 6.85 17.28
C GLN A 108 -1.62 5.32 17.28
N VAL A 109 -1.18 4.75 16.17
CA VAL A 109 -1.07 3.29 16.04
C VAL A 109 -0.19 2.65 17.13
N THR A 110 0.85 3.35 17.58
CA THR A 110 1.74 2.91 18.66
C THR A 110 1.06 2.84 20.04
N LYS A 111 -0.04 3.59 20.20
CA LYS A 111 -0.81 3.67 21.46
C LYS A 111 -2.08 2.83 21.45
N VAL A 112 -2.37 2.15 20.34
CA VAL A 112 -3.50 1.24 20.25
C VAL A 112 -3.26 0.03 21.15
N ALA A 113 -4.24 -0.30 21.97
CA ALA A 113 -4.28 -1.49 22.78
C ALA A 113 -5.30 -2.51 22.27
N LEU A 114 -5.17 -3.76 22.66
CA LEU A 114 -6.11 -4.83 22.25
C LEU A 114 -7.55 -4.50 22.66
N ASP A 115 -7.74 -3.82 23.78
CA ASP A 115 -9.05 -3.44 24.32
C ASP A 115 -9.72 -2.31 23.53
N ASP A 116 -8.96 -1.57 22.74
CA ASP A 116 -9.50 -0.52 21.89
C ASP A 116 -10.22 -1.06 20.64
N LEU A 117 -9.95 -2.32 20.29
CA LEU A 117 -10.59 -2.95 19.14
C LEU A 117 -12.06 -3.29 19.43
N PRO A 118 -12.95 -3.08 18.44
CA PRO A 118 -14.35 -3.44 18.58
C PRO A 118 -14.53 -4.91 18.97
N PHE A 119 -15.61 -5.21 19.67
CA PHE A 119 -15.92 -6.58 20.04
C PHE A 119 -16.33 -7.42 18.83
N THR A 120 -16.10 -8.71 18.90
CA THR A 120 -16.40 -9.66 17.80
C THR A 120 -17.85 -9.59 17.32
N TRP A 121 -18.81 -9.36 18.24
CA TRP A 121 -20.23 -9.27 17.91
C TRP A 121 -20.59 -8.00 17.11
N MET A 122 -19.76 -6.97 17.16
CA MET A 122 -19.95 -5.74 16.40
C MET A 122 -19.53 -5.87 14.92
N LYS A 123 -18.97 -7.00 14.51
CA LYS A 123 -18.44 -7.18 13.16
C LYS A 123 -19.44 -6.82 12.05
N SER A 124 -20.72 -7.15 12.22
CA SER A 124 -21.78 -6.82 11.27
C SER A 124 -22.02 -5.32 11.11
N GLU A 125 -21.82 -4.54 12.18
CA GLU A 125 -22.00 -3.09 12.18
C GLU A 125 -20.83 -2.34 11.53
N LEU A 126 -19.69 -3.02 11.34
CA LEU A 126 -18.52 -2.45 10.72
C LEU A 126 -18.54 -2.55 9.18
N ILE A 127 -19.56 -3.18 8.62
CA ILE A 127 -19.71 -3.35 7.18
C ILE A 127 -19.97 -1.97 6.55
N VAL A 128 -19.14 -1.62 5.58
CA VAL A 128 -19.31 -0.41 4.80
C VAL A 128 -20.09 -0.75 3.53
N PRO A 129 -21.22 -0.11 3.26
CA PRO A 129 -21.93 -0.29 2.01
C PRO A 129 -21.08 0.19 0.83
N ASP A 130 -21.23 -0.45 -0.32
CA ASP A 130 -20.44 -0.14 -1.53
C ASP A 130 -20.66 1.30 -2.03
N ASP A 131 -21.79 1.91 -1.68
CA ASP A 131 -22.14 3.29 -2.04
C ASP A 131 -21.51 4.34 -1.12
N PHE A 132 -20.72 3.90 -0.14
CA PHE A 132 -20.12 4.82 0.81
C PHE A 132 -18.97 5.59 0.17
N SER A 133 -19.27 6.75 -0.38
CA SER A 133 -18.25 7.76 -0.66
C SER A 133 -17.77 8.31 0.69
N CYS A 134 -16.47 8.17 0.97
CA CYS A 134 -15.87 8.84 2.11
C CYS A 134 -16.05 10.36 1.95
N GLU A 135 -17.12 10.90 2.46
CA GLU A 135 -17.14 12.32 2.80
C GLU A 135 -16.25 12.45 4.04
N CYS A 136 -15.02 12.84 3.79
CA CYS A 136 -14.09 13.15 4.86
C CYS A 136 -14.67 14.27 5.71
N CYS A 137 -14.95 13.94 6.96
CA CYS A 137 -15.30 14.85 8.06
C CYS A 137 -16.17 16.04 7.70
#